data_3b7934efc49f1477d1fd9bb7cdab790a
#
_entry.id   3b7934efc49f1477d1fd9bb7cdab790a
#
_cell.length_a   1.000
_cell.length_b   1.000
_cell.length_c   1.000
_cell.angle_alpha   90.00
_cell.angle_beta   90.00
_cell.angle_gamma   90.00
#
_symmetry.space_group_name_H-M   'P 1'
#
loop_
_entity.id
_entity.type
_entity.pdbx_description
1 polymer ?
#
loop_
_entity_poly.entity_id
_entity_poly.type
_entity_poly.pdbx_seq_one_letter_code
_entity_poly.pdbx_strand_id
1 'polypeptide(L)'
;MTSSLALLFLILAVADVIAQSVDAATLSAAFANAAETCKKSVVSINVGVDKVTRKRLKHFEEHVERSGEVVDRDRLPKGSVGSGVVVDDQGYILTNHHVIDDIDEDSILVTLYDGRRYYAHVVGSDPSSDLAVVRIYANNLVAAQFATPSSVRLGELVLAIGSPLGLTFSVTSGVISAVNRDDLTDEGYSVTRFIQTDAAINPGNSGGGLFRLKGDLVGINTAIFSRSGYNIGYGLALSTDLVLAVYDDLRNDGRVSRPSIGVGARSESFDSSLVYDRSKVEETVIVDRMKPGGAAERAGIKMGDIIRTLNGMIVRTKNNIIQYMAMFRPGQRITVGVGRNGDTVSVEVELDSMEVPFKQRDRLSKLRPHLGATVVATSDIPTLSRVERHGPFYHAGLQEGDRLVSIDGKLVRNSEDVSQITATLQPGATTRVVCERRGSQTSYDVVVGAVVVERNK
;
A
#
# COMPACT_ATOMS: atom_id res chain seq x y z
N MET A 1 -65.73 -17.63 11.58
CA MET A 1 -64.90 -17.69 10.36
C MET A 1 -64.35 -16.31 9.91
N THR A 2 -64.95 -15.20 10.32
CA THR A 2 -64.55 -13.84 9.91
C THR A 2 -63.29 -13.31 10.60
N SER A 3 -63.01 -13.70 11.85
CA SER A 3 -61.87 -13.20 12.64
C SER A 3 -60.52 -13.81 12.19
N SER A 4 -60.52 -15.04 11.68
CA SER A 4 -59.28 -15.70 11.20
C SER A 4 -58.82 -15.14 9.86
N LEU A 5 -59.73 -14.70 9.00
CA LEU A 5 -59.39 -14.09 7.70
C LEU A 5 -58.81 -12.71 7.88
N ALA A 6 -59.36 -11.91 8.82
CA ALA A 6 -58.85 -10.59 9.15
C ALA A 6 -57.44 -10.65 9.76
N LEU A 7 -57.13 -11.62 10.61
CA LEU A 7 -55.82 -11.85 11.15
C LEU A 7 -54.77 -12.25 10.10
N LEU A 8 -55.22 -13.12 9.13
CA LEU A 8 -54.35 -13.53 8.01
C LEU A 8 -54.03 -12.35 7.07
N PHE A 9 -55.01 -11.49 6.79
CA PHE A 9 -54.78 -10.25 6.02
C PHE A 9 -53.89 -9.26 6.75
N LEU A 10 -54.01 -9.15 8.07
CA LEU A 10 -53.13 -8.28 8.87
C LEU A 10 -51.68 -8.80 8.90
N ILE A 11 -51.51 -10.12 9.01
CA ILE A 11 -50.16 -10.76 8.97
C ILE A 11 -49.53 -10.61 7.56
N LEU A 12 -50.30 -10.75 6.50
CA LEU A 12 -49.81 -10.53 5.13
C LEU A 12 -49.49 -9.07 4.87
N ALA A 13 -50.30 -8.13 5.34
CA ALA A 13 -50.04 -6.69 5.22
C ALA A 13 -48.82 -6.26 6.06
N VAL A 14 -48.60 -6.88 7.23
CA VAL A 14 -47.40 -6.63 8.05
C VAL A 14 -46.17 -7.27 7.43
N ALA A 15 -46.31 -8.43 6.77
CA ALA A 15 -45.22 -9.07 6.04
C ALA A 15 -44.75 -8.23 4.81
N ASP A 16 -45.70 -7.58 4.11
CA ASP A 16 -45.36 -6.64 3.01
C ASP A 16 -44.68 -5.33 3.51
N VAL A 17 -44.99 -4.89 4.72
CA VAL A 17 -44.32 -3.73 5.34
C VAL A 17 -42.91 -4.06 5.83
N ILE A 18 -42.62 -5.33 6.13
CA ILE A 18 -41.28 -5.81 6.53
C ILE A 18 -40.39 -6.11 5.31
N ALA A 19 -40.94 -6.33 4.13
CA ALA A 19 -40.21 -6.26 2.88
C ALA A 19 -39.98 -4.76 2.54
N GLN A 20 -39.12 -4.11 3.33
CA GLN A 20 -38.60 -2.79 2.96
C GLN A 20 -37.87 -2.97 1.62
N SER A 21 -38.57 -2.65 0.54
CA SER A 21 -37.93 -2.41 -0.74
C SER A 21 -36.89 -1.31 -0.48
N VAL A 22 -35.61 -1.66 -0.48
CA VAL A 22 -34.55 -0.64 -0.51
C VAL A 22 -34.80 0.14 -1.79
N ASP A 23 -35.34 1.35 -1.68
CA ASP A 23 -35.58 2.18 -2.84
C ASP A 23 -34.27 2.62 -3.45
N ALA A 24 -34.27 2.98 -4.73
CA ALA A 24 -33.08 3.39 -5.45
C ALA A 24 -32.41 4.64 -4.80
N ALA A 25 -33.21 5.51 -4.16
CA ALA A 25 -32.69 6.69 -3.49
C ALA A 25 -31.90 6.33 -2.22
N THR A 26 -32.41 5.40 -1.42
CA THR A 26 -31.71 4.88 -0.23
C THR A 26 -30.39 4.21 -0.62
N LEU A 27 -30.37 3.37 -1.67
CA LEU A 27 -29.18 2.75 -2.16
C LEU A 27 -28.18 3.79 -2.68
N SER A 28 -28.62 4.73 -3.50
CA SER A 28 -27.79 5.82 -4.01
C SER A 28 -27.16 6.65 -2.88
N ALA A 29 -27.94 6.96 -1.84
CA ALA A 29 -27.44 7.67 -0.65
C ALA A 29 -26.38 6.85 0.09
N ALA A 30 -26.55 5.53 0.22
CA ALA A 30 -25.56 4.65 0.84
C ALA A 30 -24.23 4.69 0.09
N PHE A 31 -24.24 4.63 -1.25
CA PHE A 31 -23.03 4.76 -2.07
C PHE A 31 -22.36 6.14 -1.89
N ALA A 32 -23.14 7.21 -1.97
CA ALA A 32 -22.62 8.58 -1.82
C ALA A 32 -21.98 8.78 -0.43
N ASN A 33 -22.65 8.35 0.63
CA ASN A 33 -22.15 8.47 2.00
C ASN A 33 -20.88 7.65 2.23
N ALA A 34 -20.84 6.42 1.71
CA ALA A 34 -19.64 5.59 1.76
C ALA A 34 -18.46 6.24 1.03
N ALA A 35 -18.69 6.76 -0.19
CA ALA A 35 -17.69 7.46 -0.96
C ALA A 35 -17.14 8.70 -0.22
N GLU A 36 -18.03 9.54 0.32
CA GLU A 36 -17.65 10.73 1.09
C GLU A 36 -16.85 10.41 2.36
N THR A 37 -17.13 9.29 2.98
CA THR A 37 -16.40 8.82 4.18
C THR A 37 -15.05 8.24 3.80
N CYS A 38 -15.02 7.27 2.88
CA CYS A 38 -13.83 6.51 2.54
C CYS A 38 -12.78 7.36 1.81
N LYS A 39 -13.19 8.30 0.94
CA LYS A 39 -12.24 9.17 0.23
C LYS A 39 -11.31 9.97 1.15
N LYS A 40 -11.73 10.21 2.42
CA LYS A 40 -10.92 10.96 3.39
C LYS A 40 -9.65 10.24 3.80
N SER A 41 -9.64 8.92 3.71
CA SER A 41 -8.45 8.10 3.96
C SER A 41 -7.62 7.83 2.72
N VAL A 42 -8.11 8.17 1.52
CA VAL A 42 -7.39 7.95 0.27
C VAL A 42 -6.56 9.18 -0.08
N VAL A 43 -5.37 8.97 -0.61
CA VAL A 43 -4.43 10.01 -1.00
C VAL A 43 -3.95 9.82 -2.43
N SER A 44 -3.53 10.93 -3.06
CA SER A 44 -2.76 10.87 -4.30
C SER A 44 -1.28 10.78 -3.99
N ILE A 45 -0.57 9.90 -4.69
CA ILE A 45 0.88 9.77 -4.62
C ILE A 45 1.46 10.20 -5.95
N ASN A 46 2.22 11.29 -5.93
CA ASN A 46 2.94 11.81 -7.08
C ASN A 46 4.42 11.57 -6.86
N VAL A 47 5.03 10.90 -7.82
CA VAL A 47 6.43 10.51 -7.75
C VAL A 47 7.20 11.29 -8.80
N GLY A 48 8.29 11.95 -8.41
CA GLY A 48 9.14 12.68 -9.33
C GLY A 48 9.81 11.75 -10.33
N VAL A 49 10.05 12.26 -11.53
CA VAL A 49 10.72 11.51 -12.61
C VAL A 49 12.17 11.27 -12.22
N ASP A 50 12.62 10.03 -12.24
CA ASP A 50 14.02 9.66 -12.08
C ASP A 50 14.95 10.31 -13.11
N LYS A 51 16.27 10.30 -12.86
CA LYS A 51 17.27 10.90 -13.77
C LYS A 51 17.24 10.29 -15.18
N VAL A 52 16.89 9.00 -15.32
CA VAL A 52 16.85 8.29 -16.61
C VAL A 52 15.62 8.71 -17.39
N THR A 53 14.47 8.77 -16.75
CA THR A 53 13.21 9.23 -17.38
C THR A 53 13.27 10.72 -17.70
N ARG A 54 13.88 11.57 -16.85
CA ARG A 54 14.18 12.97 -17.19
C ARG A 54 15.04 13.07 -18.46
N LYS A 55 16.05 12.21 -18.62
CA LYS A 55 16.88 12.20 -19.83
C LYS A 55 16.10 11.76 -21.07
N ARG A 56 15.19 10.78 -20.93
CA ARG A 56 14.29 10.34 -22.01
C ARG A 56 13.27 11.40 -22.38
N LEU A 57 12.66 12.05 -21.37
CA LEU A 57 11.74 13.17 -21.59
C LEU A 57 12.45 14.34 -22.28
N LYS A 58 13.67 14.69 -21.86
CA LYS A 58 14.46 15.72 -22.51
C LYS A 58 14.79 15.38 -23.96
N HIS A 59 15.11 14.12 -24.27
CA HIS A 59 15.33 13.65 -25.64
C HIS A 59 14.04 13.71 -26.48
N PHE A 60 12.89 13.40 -25.87
CA PHE A 60 11.59 13.52 -26.51
C PHE A 60 11.22 15.00 -26.76
N GLU A 61 11.44 15.88 -25.79
CA GLU A 61 11.27 17.34 -25.93
C GLU A 61 12.14 17.90 -27.05
N GLU A 62 13.41 17.52 -27.11
CA GLU A 62 14.33 17.92 -28.19
C GLU A 62 13.89 17.40 -29.58
N HIS A 63 13.25 16.21 -29.64
CA HIS A 63 12.70 15.66 -30.88
C HIS A 63 11.47 16.44 -31.32
N VAL A 64 10.57 16.76 -30.42
CA VAL A 64 9.36 17.55 -30.67
C VAL A 64 9.69 18.98 -31.07
N GLU A 65 10.67 19.62 -30.41
CA GLU A 65 11.14 20.95 -30.82
C GLU A 65 11.70 20.95 -32.25
N ARG A 66 12.33 19.86 -32.72
CA ARG A 66 12.81 19.71 -34.09
C ARG A 66 11.70 19.41 -35.10
N SER A 67 10.64 18.71 -34.67
CA SER A 67 9.51 18.36 -35.56
C SER A 67 8.48 19.47 -35.71
N GLY A 68 8.54 20.51 -34.87
CA GLY A 68 7.56 21.62 -34.86
C GLY A 68 6.20 21.25 -34.30
N GLU A 69 6.06 20.08 -33.69
CA GLU A 69 4.83 19.69 -32.96
C GLU A 69 4.68 20.51 -31.68
N VAL A 70 3.50 21.09 -31.49
CA VAL A 70 3.15 21.82 -30.28
C VAL A 70 2.70 20.80 -29.22
N VAL A 71 3.60 20.39 -28.32
CA VAL A 71 3.27 19.58 -27.16
C VAL A 71 3.04 20.51 -25.97
N ASP A 72 1.87 20.40 -25.38
CA ASP A 72 1.55 21.07 -24.13
C ASP A 72 2.42 20.45 -23.00
N ARG A 73 3.48 21.16 -22.62
CA ARG A 73 4.46 20.72 -21.62
C ARG A 73 3.85 20.48 -20.23
N ASP A 74 2.69 21.09 -19.93
CA ASP A 74 1.97 20.87 -18.69
C ASP A 74 1.17 19.56 -18.68
N ARG A 75 0.97 18.94 -19.85
CA ARG A 75 0.31 17.64 -20.02
C ARG A 75 1.26 16.45 -20.07
N LEU A 76 2.57 16.68 -20.15
CA LEU A 76 3.52 15.57 -20.04
C LEU A 76 3.49 15.04 -18.60
N PRO A 77 3.41 13.71 -18.41
CA PRO A 77 3.41 13.14 -17.06
C PRO A 77 4.74 13.48 -16.37
N LYS A 78 4.67 14.34 -15.36
CA LYS A 78 5.82 14.75 -14.52
C LYS A 78 6.18 13.68 -13.49
N GLY A 79 5.95 12.40 -13.76
CA GLY A 79 6.24 11.29 -12.89
C GLY A 79 5.14 10.22 -12.91
N SER A 80 5.31 9.14 -12.18
CA SER A 80 4.26 8.15 -11.93
C SER A 80 3.23 8.74 -10.97
N VAL A 81 1.94 8.52 -11.23
CA VAL A 81 0.85 8.93 -10.36
C VAL A 81 0.08 7.68 -9.93
N GLY A 82 -0.02 7.49 -8.63
CA GLY A 82 -0.80 6.44 -8.02
C GLY A 82 -1.62 6.97 -6.86
N SER A 83 -2.20 6.06 -6.12
CA SER A 83 -2.97 6.32 -4.93
C SER A 83 -2.35 5.67 -3.70
N GLY A 84 -2.82 6.05 -2.52
CA GLY A 84 -2.50 5.39 -1.27
C GLY A 84 -3.68 5.44 -0.32
N VAL A 85 -3.60 4.68 0.76
CA VAL A 85 -4.59 4.66 1.84
C VAL A 85 -3.90 4.95 3.16
N VAL A 86 -4.33 6.01 3.86
CA VAL A 86 -3.89 6.31 5.23
C VAL A 86 -4.44 5.23 6.16
N VAL A 87 -3.58 4.58 6.93
CA VAL A 87 -3.95 3.42 7.77
C VAL A 87 -3.85 3.67 9.27
N ASP A 88 -3.22 4.79 9.67
CA ASP A 88 -3.21 5.23 11.06
C ASP A 88 -3.08 6.76 11.18
N ASP A 89 -3.14 7.26 12.42
CA ASP A 89 -2.98 8.68 12.74
C ASP A 89 -1.51 9.13 12.80
N GLN A 90 -0.56 8.19 12.74
CA GLN A 90 0.89 8.46 12.71
C GLN A 90 1.42 8.74 11.31
N GLY A 91 0.54 8.70 10.31
CA GLY A 91 0.82 9.04 8.93
C GLY A 91 1.37 7.92 8.06
N TYR A 92 1.19 6.67 8.46
CA TYR A 92 1.51 5.54 7.61
C TYR A 92 0.46 5.39 6.51
N ILE A 93 0.94 5.16 5.30
CA ILE A 93 0.13 5.06 4.07
C ILE A 93 0.54 3.79 3.34
N LEU A 94 -0.44 2.95 3.03
CA LEU A 94 -0.28 1.81 2.14
C LEU A 94 -0.42 2.25 0.69
N THR A 95 0.42 1.68 -0.18
CA THR A 95 0.35 1.83 -1.64
C THR A 95 0.91 0.58 -2.32
N ASN A 96 0.95 0.55 -3.64
CA ASN A 96 1.63 -0.52 -4.36
C ASN A 96 3.14 -0.26 -4.49
N HIS A 97 3.91 -1.35 -4.55
CA HIS A 97 5.35 -1.29 -4.82
C HIS A 97 5.63 -0.61 -6.16
N HIS A 98 4.94 -1.01 -7.24
CA HIS A 98 5.14 -0.46 -8.59
C HIS A 98 4.85 1.05 -8.70
N VAL A 99 4.09 1.64 -7.76
CA VAL A 99 3.84 3.09 -7.69
C VAL A 99 5.10 3.84 -7.27
N ILE A 100 5.94 3.22 -6.43
CA ILE A 100 7.13 3.83 -5.85
C ILE A 100 8.44 3.14 -6.27
N ASP A 101 8.39 2.26 -7.26
CA ASP A 101 9.58 1.57 -7.75
C ASP A 101 10.44 2.49 -8.65
N ASP A 102 11.76 2.29 -8.62
CA ASP A 102 12.77 3.03 -9.41
C ASP A 102 12.74 4.57 -9.29
N ILE A 103 12.30 5.08 -8.14
CA ILE A 103 12.19 6.53 -7.91
C ILE A 103 13.29 7.07 -6.99
N ASP A 104 13.50 8.37 -7.13
CA ASP A 104 14.26 9.16 -6.15
C ASP A 104 13.32 9.41 -4.94
N GLU A 105 13.61 8.79 -3.80
CA GLU A 105 12.70 8.75 -2.64
C GLU A 105 12.38 10.12 -2.05
N ASP A 106 13.25 11.10 -2.25
CA ASP A 106 13.01 12.49 -1.85
C ASP A 106 11.96 13.19 -2.74
N SER A 107 11.40 12.47 -3.71
CA SER A 107 10.46 13.02 -4.70
C SER A 107 9.01 12.52 -4.55
N ILE A 108 8.68 11.80 -3.46
CA ILE A 108 7.32 11.34 -3.20
C ILE A 108 6.51 12.47 -2.57
N LEU A 109 5.52 12.98 -3.31
CA LEU A 109 4.59 14.00 -2.83
C LEU A 109 3.21 13.38 -2.64
N VAL A 110 2.75 13.33 -1.40
CA VAL A 110 1.40 12.87 -1.03
C VAL A 110 0.45 14.06 -0.94
N THR A 111 -0.70 13.97 -1.61
CA THR A 111 -1.78 14.94 -1.52
C THR A 111 -2.97 14.30 -0.81
N LEU A 112 -3.39 14.87 0.32
CA LEU A 112 -4.56 14.44 1.09
C LEU A 112 -5.87 14.88 0.43
N TYR A 113 -7.00 14.31 0.90
CA TYR A 113 -8.35 14.63 0.39
C TYR A 113 -8.73 16.11 0.52
N ASP A 114 -8.17 16.82 1.49
CA ASP A 114 -8.40 18.25 1.76
C ASP A 114 -7.42 19.18 1.00
N GLY A 115 -6.56 18.60 0.15
CA GLY A 115 -5.60 19.34 -0.66
C GLY A 115 -4.26 19.63 0.04
N ARG A 116 -4.09 19.29 1.32
CA ARG A 116 -2.78 19.39 2.00
C ARG A 116 -1.79 18.45 1.33
N ARG A 117 -0.54 18.87 1.19
CA ARG A 117 0.53 18.14 0.50
C ARG A 117 1.73 17.98 1.39
N TYR A 118 2.28 16.77 1.44
CA TYR A 118 3.42 16.42 2.28
C TYR A 118 4.41 15.58 1.50
N TYR A 119 5.70 15.80 1.74
CA TYR A 119 6.72 14.86 1.31
C TYR A 119 6.65 13.60 2.16
N ALA A 120 6.74 12.44 1.51
CA ALA A 120 6.68 11.15 2.15
C ALA A 120 8.04 10.45 2.10
N HIS A 121 8.28 9.59 3.08
CA HIS A 121 9.43 8.71 3.15
C HIS A 121 8.99 7.26 2.99
N VAL A 122 9.74 6.48 2.24
CA VAL A 122 9.50 5.04 2.13
C VAL A 122 9.92 4.37 3.45
N VAL A 123 8.97 3.68 4.07
CA VAL A 123 9.19 2.87 5.27
C VAL A 123 9.69 1.50 4.89
N GLY A 124 9.05 0.89 3.91
CA GLY A 124 9.42 -0.41 3.37
C GLY A 124 8.61 -0.75 2.12
N SER A 125 9.10 -1.72 1.36
CA SER A 125 8.46 -2.18 0.13
C SER A 125 8.72 -3.66 -0.10
N ASP A 126 7.73 -4.36 -0.63
CA ASP A 126 7.81 -5.77 -0.97
C ASP A 126 7.34 -6.01 -2.42
N PRO A 127 8.29 -6.19 -3.35
CA PRO A 127 7.96 -6.47 -4.75
C PRO A 127 7.12 -7.73 -4.95
N SER A 128 7.27 -8.73 -4.07
CA SER A 128 6.58 -10.01 -4.21
C SER A 128 5.08 -9.95 -3.95
N SER A 129 4.62 -9.03 -3.11
CA SER A 129 3.19 -8.77 -2.86
C SER A 129 2.69 -7.51 -3.55
N ASP A 130 3.56 -6.77 -4.24
CA ASP A 130 3.27 -5.45 -4.82
C ASP A 130 2.73 -4.45 -3.78
N LEU A 131 3.22 -4.52 -2.53
CA LEU A 131 2.86 -3.60 -1.46
C LEU A 131 4.04 -2.74 -1.03
N ALA A 132 3.75 -1.51 -0.65
CA ALA A 132 4.70 -0.60 -0.03
C ALA A 132 4.03 0.23 1.07
N VAL A 133 4.85 0.69 2.01
CA VAL A 133 4.47 1.60 3.07
C VAL A 133 5.29 2.87 2.94
N VAL A 134 4.62 4.00 2.85
CA VAL A 134 5.24 5.32 2.95
C VAL A 134 4.71 6.05 4.18
N ARG A 135 5.43 7.05 4.67
CA ARG A 135 5.04 7.82 5.84
C ARG A 135 5.12 9.32 5.58
N ILE A 136 4.09 10.03 5.99
CA ILE A 136 4.07 11.50 6.08
C ILE A 136 4.01 11.92 7.55
N TYR A 137 4.43 13.16 7.84
CA TYR A 137 4.32 13.76 9.17
C TYR A 137 3.28 14.87 9.12
N ALA A 138 2.05 14.53 9.52
CA ALA A 138 0.89 15.42 9.42
C ALA A 138 -0.10 15.17 10.57
N ASN A 139 -0.84 16.20 10.94
CA ASN A 139 -1.92 16.12 11.92
C ASN A 139 -3.29 15.96 11.23
N ASN A 140 -4.29 15.54 12.01
CA ASN A 140 -5.68 15.45 11.58
C ASN A 140 -5.83 14.57 10.33
N LEU A 141 -5.22 13.38 10.38
CA LEU A 141 -5.35 12.36 9.37
C LEU A 141 -6.62 11.53 9.63
N VAL A 142 -7.26 11.09 8.56
CA VAL A 142 -8.39 10.17 8.63
C VAL A 142 -7.91 8.80 8.15
N ALA A 143 -7.79 7.86 9.07
CA ALA A 143 -7.35 6.50 8.77
C ALA A 143 -8.51 5.62 8.30
N ALA A 144 -8.25 4.73 7.34
CA ALA A 144 -9.17 3.69 6.94
C ALA A 144 -9.30 2.63 8.05
N GLN A 145 -10.49 2.09 8.21
CA GLN A 145 -10.74 0.96 9.08
C GLN A 145 -10.65 -0.32 8.26
N PHE A 146 -9.78 -1.24 8.65
CA PHE A 146 -9.67 -2.53 7.97
C PHE A 146 -10.89 -3.41 8.23
N ALA A 147 -11.36 -4.09 7.18
CA ALA A 147 -12.29 -5.18 7.33
C ALA A 147 -11.65 -6.32 8.15
N THR A 148 -12.47 -7.01 8.94
CA THR A 148 -12.00 -8.23 9.61
C THR A 148 -11.51 -9.23 8.56
N PRO A 149 -10.30 -9.81 8.70
CA PRO A 149 -9.83 -10.85 7.82
C PRO A 149 -10.87 -11.96 7.62
N SER A 150 -10.93 -12.52 6.41
CA SER A 150 -11.86 -13.59 6.03
C SER A 150 -13.36 -13.24 6.13
N SER A 151 -13.72 -11.96 6.36
CA SER A 151 -15.12 -11.51 6.40
C SER A 151 -15.70 -11.11 5.04
N VAL A 152 -14.87 -11.08 4.00
CA VAL A 152 -15.25 -10.67 2.64
C VAL A 152 -16.00 -11.79 1.93
N ARG A 153 -17.16 -11.46 1.34
CA ARG A 153 -18.05 -12.44 0.69
C ARG A 153 -18.31 -12.07 -0.76
N LEU A 154 -18.52 -13.09 -1.58
CA LEU A 154 -18.98 -12.94 -2.97
C LEU A 154 -20.27 -12.14 -3.03
N GLY A 155 -20.39 -11.26 -4.03
CA GLY A 155 -21.58 -10.44 -4.27
C GLY A 155 -21.71 -9.22 -3.35
N GLU A 156 -20.82 -9.00 -2.38
CA GLU A 156 -20.82 -7.77 -1.58
C GLU A 156 -20.53 -6.54 -2.45
N LEU A 157 -21.31 -5.49 -2.25
CA LEU A 157 -21.12 -4.20 -2.94
C LEU A 157 -19.86 -3.50 -2.42
N VAL A 158 -19.05 -3.02 -3.35
CA VAL A 158 -17.79 -2.33 -3.06
C VAL A 158 -17.60 -1.05 -3.87
N LEU A 159 -16.76 -0.19 -3.34
CA LEU A 159 -16.25 1.04 -3.97
C LEU A 159 -14.74 0.92 -4.14
N ALA A 160 -14.24 1.03 -5.36
CA ALA A 160 -12.84 1.24 -5.61
C ALA A 160 -12.58 2.76 -5.68
N ILE A 161 -11.72 3.25 -4.78
CA ILE A 161 -11.43 4.67 -4.65
C ILE A 161 -9.93 4.89 -4.87
N GLY A 162 -9.62 5.81 -5.77
CA GLY A 162 -8.26 6.27 -6.04
C GLY A 162 -8.25 7.76 -6.36
N SER A 163 -7.06 8.30 -6.59
CA SER A 163 -6.86 9.70 -6.95
C SER A 163 -5.98 9.82 -8.20
N PRO A 164 -6.50 9.40 -9.37
CA PRO A 164 -5.75 9.45 -10.61
C PRO A 164 -5.37 10.90 -10.95
N LEU A 165 -4.14 11.09 -11.41
CA LEU A 165 -3.61 12.38 -11.90
C LEU A 165 -3.55 13.51 -10.85
N GLY A 166 -3.78 13.22 -9.56
CA GLY A 166 -3.69 14.22 -8.47
C GLY A 166 -4.72 15.35 -8.52
N LEU A 167 -5.77 15.23 -9.35
CA LEU A 167 -6.74 16.32 -9.59
C LEU A 167 -8.07 16.11 -8.88
N THR A 168 -8.59 14.88 -8.87
CA THR A 168 -9.89 14.56 -8.24
C THR A 168 -9.93 13.09 -7.88
N PHE A 169 -10.57 12.76 -6.76
CA PHE A 169 -10.83 11.37 -6.40
C PHE A 169 -11.79 10.75 -7.41
N SER A 170 -11.44 9.56 -7.90
CA SER A 170 -12.33 8.71 -8.69
C SER A 170 -12.92 7.63 -7.80
N VAL A 171 -14.22 7.47 -7.88
CA VAL A 171 -14.97 6.42 -7.21
C VAL A 171 -15.66 5.58 -8.27
N THR A 172 -15.37 4.30 -8.28
CA THR A 172 -16.08 3.32 -9.11
C THR A 172 -16.75 2.28 -8.21
N SER A 173 -17.86 1.71 -8.62
CA SER A 173 -18.62 0.74 -7.84
C SER A 173 -18.75 -0.58 -8.57
N GLY A 174 -18.86 -1.65 -7.82
CA GLY A 174 -19.07 -3.00 -8.32
C GLY A 174 -19.35 -3.96 -7.17
N VAL A 175 -19.11 -5.25 -7.42
CA VAL A 175 -19.24 -6.32 -6.44
C VAL A 175 -17.93 -7.09 -6.28
N ILE A 176 -17.82 -7.84 -5.20
CA ILE A 176 -16.78 -8.86 -5.04
C ILE A 176 -17.12 -10.01 -5.98
N SER A 177 -16.37 -10.19 -7.05
CA SER A 177 -16.59 -11.21 -8.08
C SER A 177 -15.91 -12.54 -7.75
N ALA A 178 -14.79 -12.50 -7.02
CA ALA A 178 -14.10 -13.68 -6.49
C ALA A 178 -13.22 -13.29 -5.29
N VAL A 179 -12.93 -14.26 -4.44
CA VAL A 179 -11.99 -14.13 -3.31
C VAL A 179 -10.89 -15.18 -3.43
N ASN A 180 -9.73 -14.89 -2.85
CA ASN A 180 -8.55 -15.77 -2.85
C ASN A 180 -8.12 -16.22 -4.26
N ARG A 181 -8.17 -15.29 -5.23
CA ARG A 181 -7.59 -15.51 -6.55
C ARG A 181 -6.07 -15.41 -6.46
N ASP A 182 -5.42 -16.47 -6.88
CA ASP A 182 -3.97 -16.70 -6.76
C ASP A 182 -3.37 -17.28 -8.05
N ASP A 183 -4.23 -17.61 -9.02
CA ASP A 183 -3.93 -18.26 -10.28
C ASP A 183 -3.60 -17.28 -11.43
N LEU A 184 -3.49 -15.97 -11.13
CA LEU A 184 -3.43 -14.91 -12.14
C LEU A 184 -2.03 -14.38 -12.44
N THR A 185 -0.98 -14.89 -11.79
CA THR A 185 0.40 -14.45 -12.03
C THR A 185 1.25 -15.58 -12.58
N ASP A 186 1.77 -15.41 -13.79
CA ASP A 186 2.72 -16.35 -14.44
C ASP A 186 4.14 -16.25 -13.85
N GLU A 187 4.43 -15.27 -13.00
CA GLU A 187 5.75 -15.04 -12.42
C GLU A 187 5.90 -15.73 -11.08
N GLY A 188 6.76 -16.76 -11.03
CA GLY A 188 6.90 -17.82 -10.03
C GLY A 188 7.25 -17.42 -8.59
N TYR A 189 7.07 -16.19 -8.13
CA TYR A 189 7.34 -15.75 -6.76
C TYR A 189 6.35 -14.69 -6.22
N SER A 190 5.27 -14.39 -6.91
CA SER A 190 4.25 -13.46 -6.43
C SER A 190 3.44 -14.09 -5.31
N VAL A 191 3.58 -13.57 -4.10
CA VAL A 191 2.70 -13.90 -2.97
C VAL A 191 1.50 -12.97 -3.04
N THR A 192 0.48 -13.39 -3.76
CA THR A 192 -0.73 -12.59 -3.97
C THR A 192 -1.96 -13.34 -3.50
N ARG A 193 -2.85 -12.63 -2.81
CA ARG A 193 -4.21 -13.08 -2.49
C ARG A 193 -5.15 -11.99 -2.98
N PHE A 194 -5.64 -12.17 -4.19
CA PHE A 194 -6.49 -11.17 -4.79
C PHE A 194 -7.96 -11.35 -4.43
N ILE A 195 -8.61 -10.21 -4.24
CA ILE A 195 -10.05 -10.03 -4.38
C ILE A 195 -10.29 -9.56 -5.81
N GLN A 196 -11.13 -10.28 -6.56
CA GLN A 196 -11.58 -9.83 -7.86
C GLN A 196 -12.83 -8.98 -7.70
N THR A 197 -12.94 -7.89 -8.47
CA THR A 197 -14.12 -7.02 -8.53
C THR A 197 -14.39 -6.58 -9.97
N ASP A 198 -15.64 -6.30 -10.31
CA ASP A 198 -16.03 -5.64 -11.55
C ASP A 198 -16.06 -4.10 -11.41
N ALA A 199 -15.84 -3.56 -10.22
CA ALA A 199 -15.54 -2.14 -10.05
C ALA A 199 -14.36 -1.73 -10.93
N ALA A 200 -14.51 -0.64 -11.70
CA ALA A 200 -13.50 -0.24 -12.67
C ALA A 200 -12.20 0.21 -11.96
N ILE A 201 -11.14 -0.58 -12.13
CA ILE A 201 -9.77 -0.24 -11.73
C ILE A 201 -9.02 0.17 -13.00
N ASN A 202 -8.41 1.33 -12.98
CA ASN A 202 -7.64 1.89 -14.09
C ASN A 202 -6.34 2.52 -13.56
N PRO A 203 -5.35 2.83 -14.42
CA PRO A 203 -4.14 3.54 -14.03
C PRO A 203 -4.46 4.79 -13.20
N GLY A 204 -3.83 4.91 -12.04
CA GLY A 204 -4.07 5.93 -11.03
C GLY A 204 -4.90 5.48 -9.83
N ASN A 205 -5.72 4.42 -9.94
CA ASN A 205 -6.39 3.81 -8.80
C ASN A 205 -5.47 2.83 -8.03
N SER A 206 -4.35 2.41 -8.64
CA SER A 206 -3.35 1.53 -8.00
C SER A 206 -2.85 2.13 -6.70
N GLY A 207 -2.83 1.33 -5.63
CA GLY A 207 -2.52 1.75 -4.26
C GLY A 207 -3.69 2.35 -3.50
N GLY A 208 -4.79 2.69 -4.17
CA GLY A 208 -6.05 3.12 -3.54
C GLY A 208 -6.80 1.99 -2.86
N GLY A 209 -7.91 2.31 -2.21
CA GLY A 209 -8.66 1.33 -1.43
C GLY A 209 -9.84 0.73 -2.16
N LEU A 210 -10.11 -0.55 -1.89
CA LEU A 210 -11.39 -1.20 -2.15
C LEU A 210 -12.16 -1.25 -0.83
N PHE A 211 -13.32 -0.59 -0.78
CA PHE A 211 -14.11 -0.42 0.44
C PHE A 211 -15.49 -1.05 0.31
N ARG A 212 -16.04 -1.60 1.40
CA ARG A 212 -17.47 -1.93 1.48
C ARG A 212 -18.32 -0.68 1.69
N LEU A 213 -19.62 -0.75 1.43
CA LEU A 213 -20.53 0.38 1.64
C LEU A 213 -20.62 0.86 3.11
N LYS A 214 -20.27 0.01 4.07
CA LYS A 214 -20.18 0.41 5.49
C LYS A 214 -18.89 1.16 5.85
N GLY A 215 -17.96 1.28 4.90
CA GLY A 215 -16.77 2.12 5.01
C GLY A 215 -15.47 1.39 5.35
N ASP A 216 -15.49 0.08 5.57
CA ASP A 216 -14.28 -0.68 5.88
C ASP A 216 -13.52 -1.10 4.62
N LEU A 217 -12.19 -1.06 4.72
CA LEU A 217 -11.23 -1.40 3.68
C LEU A 217 -11.12 -2.92 3.55
N VAL A 218 -11.43 -3.48 2.39
CA VAL A 218 -11.33 -4.92 2.09
C VAL A 218 -10.10 -5.28 1.31
N GLY A 219 -9.45 -4.30 0.65
CA GLY A 219 -8.22 -4.55 -0.10
C GLY A 219 -7.58 -3.28 -0.64
N ILE A 220 -6.38 -3.44 -1.17
CA ILE A 220 -5.64 -2.38 -1.89
C ILE A 220 -5.71 -2.66 -3.38
N ASN A 221 -6.28 -1.74 -4.15
CA ASN A 221 -6.37 -1.83 -5.61
C ASN A 221 -4.96 -1.93 -6.19
N THR A 222 -4.73 -2.89 -7.09
CA THR A 222 -3.37 -3.06 -7.63
C THR A 222 -3.33 -3.18 -9.15
N ALA A 223 -4.07 -4.09 -9.74
CA ALA A 223 -3.92 -4.44 -11.14
C ALA A 223 -5.26 -4.69 -11.83
N ILE A 224 -5.19 -4.81 -13.14
CA ILE A 224 -6.26 -5.35 -13.97
C ILE A 224 -5.73 -6.56 -14.73
N PHE A 225 -6.54 -7.62 -14.81
CA PHE A 225 -6.25 -8.72 -15.71
C PHE A 225 -6.77 -8.35 -17.11
N SER A 226 -5.92 -7.72 -17.92
CA SER A 226 -6.33 -7.22 -19.24
C SER A 226 -5.15 -7.23 -20.21
N ARG A 227 -5.39 -7.72 -21.44
CA ARG A 227 -4.43 -7.64 -22.54
C ARG A 227 -4.34 -6.23 -23.14
N SER A 228 -5.36 -5.41 -22.96
CA SER A 228 -5.43 -4.04 -23.51
C SER A 228 -4.90 -2.96 -22.57
N GLY A 229 -4.62 -3.31 -21.29
CA GLY A 229 -4.27 -2.34 -20.25
C GLY A 229 -5.46 -1.53 -19.72
N TYR A 230 -6.69 -1.79 -20.18
CA TYR A 230 -7.92 -1.15 -19.69
C TYR A 230 -8.82 -2.15 -18.98
N ASN A 231 -9.65 -1.67 -18.05
CA ASN A 231 -10.61 -2.50 -17.33
C ASN A 231 -11.61 -3.17 -18.28
N ILE A 232 -11.75 -4.48 -18.15
CA ILE A 232 -12.74 -5.33 -18.86
C ILE A 232 -13.65 -6.09 -17.88
N GLY A 233 -13.83 -5.58 -16.65
CA GLY A 233 -14.59 -6.25 -15.58
C GLY A 233 -13.76 -7.19 -14.71
N TYR A 234 -12.42 -7.14 -14.80
CA TYR A 234 -11.49 -7.96 -14.01
C TYR A 234 -10.51 -7.06 -13.26
N GLY A 235 -11.03 -6.30 -12.29
CA GLY A 235 -10.21 -5.55 -11.35
C GLY A 235 -9.70 -6.45 -10.22
N LEU A 236 -8.48 -6.22 -9.77
CA LEU A 236 -7.82 -6.98 -8.71
C LEU A 236 -7.39 -6.04 -7.57
N ALA A 237 -7.70 -6.45 -6.34
CA ALA A 237 -7.22 -5.82 -5.12
C ALA A 237 -6.53 -6.85 -4.21
N LEU A 238 -5.45 -6.46 -3.57
CA LEU A 238 -4.78 -7.29 -2.56
C LEU A 238 -5.65 -7.37 -1.31
N SER A 239 -5.95 -8.59 -0.85
CA SER A 239 -6.84 -8.80 0.30
C SER A 239 -6.28 -8.24 1.60
N THR A 240 -7.13 -7.78 2.51
CA THR A 240 -6.71 -7.29 3.83
C THR A 240 -5.94 -8.31 4.66
N ASP A 241 -6.17 -9.61 4.46
CA ASP A 241 -5.42 -10.67 5.13
C ASP A 241 -3.92 -10.60 4.79
N LEU A 242 -3.60 -10.45 3.50
CA LEU A 242 -2.24 -10.28 3.04
C LEU A 242 -1.69 -8.89 3.41
N VAL A 243 -2.50 -7.85 3.19
CA VAL A 243 -2.11 -6.46 3.44
C VAL A 243 -1.68 -6.25 4.88
N LEU A 244 -2.45 -6.74 5.86
CA LEU A 244 -2.12 -6.59 7.28
C LEU A 244 -0.82 -7.32 7.66
N ALA A 245 -0.63 -8.56 7.17
CA ALA A 245 0.58 -9.31 7.43
C ALA A 245 1.83 -8.62 6.89
N VAL A 246 1.76 -8.11 5.65
CA VAL A 246 2.86 -7.39 5.01
C VAL A 246 3.09 -6.01 5.64
N TYR A 247 2.02 -5.29 5.99
CA TYR A 247 2.09 -3.98 6.63
C TYR A 247 2.84 -4.03 7.97
N ASP A 248 2.53 -5.02 8.82
CA ASP A 248 3.21 -5.18 10.10
C ASP A 248 4.71 -5.40 9.94
N ASP A 249 5.11 -6.28 9.01
CA ASP A 249 6.51 -6.54 8.71
C ASP A 249 7.21 -5.27 8.15
N LEU A 250 6.60 -4.59 7.17
CA LEU A 250 7.17 -3.38 6.56
C LEU A 250 7.28 -2.23 7.57
N ARG A 251 6.26 -2.05 8.43
CA ARG A 251 6.24 -0.99 9.43
C ARG A 251 7.33 -1.19 10.49
N ASN A 252 7.51 -2.42 10.97
CA ASN A 252 8.39 -2.72 12.10
C ASN A 252 9.84 -2.94 11.64
N ASP A 253 10.03 -3.66 10.53
CA ASP A 253 11.35 -4.12 10.07
C ASP A 253 11.79 -3.48 8.74
N GLY A 254 10.90 -2.72 8.07
CA GLY A 254 11.14 -2.13 6.75
C GLY A 254 11.23 -3.16 5.63
N ARG A 255 10.98 -4.44 5.91
CA ARG A 255 11.08 -5.56 4.98
C ARG A 255 10.17 -6.69 5.40
N VAL A 256 9.72 -7.49 4.42
CA VAL A 256 8.94 -8.70 4.67
C VAL A 256 9.88 -9.88 4.87
N SER A 257 9.74 -10.57 5.99
CA SER A 257 10.45 -11.81 6.27
C SER A 257 9.58 -13.00 5.86
N ARG A 258 10.00 -13.70 4.80
CA ARG A 258 9.22 -14.82 4.26
C ARG A 258 9.75 -16.15 4.77
N PRO A 259 8.87 -17.06 5.22
CA PRO A 259 9.26 -18.39 5.57
C PRO A 259 9.64 -19.20 4.32
N SER A 260 10.60 -20.09 4.45
CA SER A 260 11.06 -20.96 3.37
C SER A 260 11.31 -22.38 3.86
N ILE A 261 10.81 -23.36 3.13
CA ILE A 261 11.21 -24.76 3.33
C ILE A 261 12.53 -25.09 2.63
N GLY A 262 13.03 -24.21 1.77
CA GLY A 262 14.30 -24.40 1.08
C GLY A 262 14.28 -25.42 -0.05
N VAL A 263 13.12 -25.60 -0.73
CA VAL A 263 13.00 -26.45 -1.91
C VAL A 263 12.65 -25.65 -3.16
N GLY A 264 13.14 -26.04 -4.31
CA GLY A 264 12.56 -25.79 -5.60
C GLY A 264 11.67 -26.96 -5.99
N ALA A 265 10.58 -26.71 -6.68
CA ALA A 265 9.67 -27.74 -7.11
C ALA A 265 9.29 -27.55 -8.58
N ARG A 266 9.18 -28.65 -9.31
CA ARG A 266 8.58 -28.70 -10.64
C ARG A 266 7.17 -29.28 -10.55
N SER A 267 6.31 -28.85 -11.42
CA SER A 267 4.97 -29.44 -11.60
C SER A 267 4.99 -30.40 -12.78
N GLU A 268 4.47 -31.60 -12.57
CA GLU A 268 4.13 -32.51 -13.66
C GLU A 268 2.61 -32.58 -13.74
N SER A 269 2.03 -32.05 -14.83
CA SER A 269 0.60 -32.18 -15.09
C SER A 269 0.33 -33.41 -15.94
N PHE A 270 -0.70 -34.16 -15.60
CA PHE A 270 -1.31 -35.07 -16.56
C PHE A 270 -1.94 -34.25 -17.70
N ASP A 271 -1.81 -34.72 -18.94
CA ASP A 271 -2.19 -34.07 -20.18
C ASP A 271 -3.47 -33.19 -20.04
N SER A 272 -3.24 -31.88 -19.92
CA SER A 272 -4.26 -30.88 -19.68
C SER A 272 -5.06 -30.51 -20.92
N SER A 273 -4.77 -31.12 -22.07
CA SER A 273 -5.45 -30.82 -23.36
C SER A 273 -6.92 -31.19 -23.35
N LEU A 274 -7.38 -32.00 -22.39
CA LEU A 274 -8.77 -32.44 -22.24
C LEU A 274 -9.54 -31.76 -21.09
N VAL A 275 -8.91 -30.89 -20.29
CA VAL A 275 -9.54 -30.26 -19.14
C VAL A 275 -9.85 -28.80 -19.43
N TYR A 276 -11.14 -28.47 -19.61
CA TYR A 276 -11.62 -27.12 -19.87
C TYR A 276 -11.45 -26.17 -18.64
N ASP A 277 -11.36 -26.75 -17.44
CA ASP A 277 -11.23 -26.03 -16.17
C ASP A 277 -9.85 -26.28 -15.54
N ARG A 278 -8.94 -25.33 -15.72
CA ARG A 278 -7.58 -25.39 -15.15
C ARG A 278 -7.54 -25.50 -13.61
N SER A 279 -8.61 -25.09 -12.92
CA SER A 279 -8.69 -25.21 -11.45
C SER A 279 -8.84 -26.66 -10.97
N LYS A 280 -9.14 -27.59 -11.88
CA LYS A 280 -9.29 -29.02 -11.63
C LYS A 280 -8.10 -29.85 -12.07
N VAL A 281 -7.04 -29.23 -12.60
CA VAL A 281 -5.80 -29.93 -12.95
C VAL A 281 -5.03 -30.21 -11.67
N GLU A 282 -4.94 -31.47 -11.29
CA GLU A 282 -4.05 -31.92 -10.24
C GLU A 282 -2.64 -32.08 -10.83
N GLU A 283 -1.73 -31.21 -10.39
CA GLU A 283 -0.32 -31.34 -10.70
C GLU A 283 0.36 -32.20 -9.64
N THR A 284 1.35 -32.98 -10.04
CA THR A 284 2.25 -33.62 -9.09
C THR A 284 3.41 -32.67 -8.81
N VAL A 285 3.52 -32.17 -7.57
CA VAL A 285 4.55 -31.22 -7.17
C VAL A 285 5.77 -31.95 -6.63
N ILE A 286 6.83 -32.01 -7.44
CA ILE A 286 8.01 -32.82 -7.17
C ILE A 286 9.18 -31.90 -6.77
N VAL A 287 9.88 -32.23 -5.69
CA VAL A 287 11.12 -31.56 -5.26
C VAL A 287 12.21 -31.79 -6.29
N ASP A 288 12.61 -30.78 -7.04
CA ASP A 288 13.64 -30.82 -8.09
C ASP A 288 14.91 -30.06 -7.72
N ARG A 289 14.88 -29.25 -6.70
CA ARG A 289 16.03 -28.52 -6.14
C ARG A 289 15.91 -28.43 -4.63
N MET A 290 17.03 -28.36 -3.95
CA MET A 290 17.09 -28.22 -2.50
C MET A 290 18.22 -27.26 -2.11
N LYS A 291 17.91 -26.33 -1.20
CA LYS A 291 18.93 -25.43 -0.65
C LYS A 291 19.86 -26.23 0.27
N PRO A 292 21.18 -26.26 0.02
CA PRO A 292 22.13 -26.94 0.93
C PRO A 292 22.03 -26.35 2.34
N GLY A 293 21.94 -27.21 3.35
CA GLY A 293 21.71 -26.80 4.76
C GLY A 293 20.35 -26.18 5.05
N GLY A 294 19.42 -26.16 4.08
CA GLY A 294 18.08 -25.57 4.23
C GLY A 294 17.14 -26.41 5.08
N ALA A 295 15.99 -25.82 5.44
CA ALA A 295 15.00 -26.43 6.34
C ALA A 295 14.57 -27.84 5.89
N ALA A 296 14.27 -28.03 4.60
CA ALA A 296 13.85 -29.30 4.04
C ALA A 296 14.95 -30.38 4.17
N GLU A 297 16.21 -30.03 3.86
CA GLU A 297 17.32 -30.97 3.95
C GLU A 297 17.57 -31.40 5.38
N ARG A 298 17.59 -30.45 6.33
CA ARG A 298 17.71 -30.72 7.77
C ARG A 298 16.60 -31.62 8.29
N ALA A 299 15.39 -31.45 7.74
CA ALA A 299 14.23 -32.25 8.10
C ALA A 299 14.17 -33.64 7.44
N GLY A 300 15.04 -33.92 6.48
CA GLY A 300 15.10 -35.21 5.77
C GLY A 300 14.16 -35.37 4.58
N ILE A 301 13.67 -34.26 4.02
CA ILE A 301 13.04 -34.23 2.69
C ILE A 301 14.13 -34.51 1.66
N LYS A 302 13.78 -35.18 0.58
CA LYS A 302 14.73 -35.62 -0.44
C LYS A 302 14.35 -35.13 -1.84
N MET A 303 15.32 -35.05 -2.71
CA MET A 303 15.10 -34.87 -4.14
C MET A 303 14.18 -35.98 -4.67
N GLY A 304 13.19 -35.63 -5.47
CA GLY A 304 12.19 -36.56 -6.00
C GLY A 304 10.99 -36.82 -5.08
N ASP A 305 10.97 -36.31 -3.85
CA ASP A 305 9.77 -36.38 -3.00
C ASP A 305 8.62 -35.58 -3.64
N ILE A 306 7.41 -36.09 -3.50
CA ILE A 306 6.18 -35.41 -3.93
C ILE A 306 5.58 -34.67 -2.74
N ILE A 307 5.49 -33.33 -2.78
CA ILE A 307 4.85 -32.57 -1.71
C ILE A 307 3.33 -32.72 -1.85
N ARG A 308 2.67 -33.30 -0.85
CA ARG A 308 1.23 -33.56 -0.82
C ARG A 308 0.46 -32.65 0.11
N THR A 309 1.02 -32.31 1.26
CA THR A 309 0.37 -31.44 2.24
C THR A 309 1.36 -30.53 2.97
N LEU A 310 0.88 -29.35 3.39
CA LEU A 310 1.56 -28.45 4.33
C LEU A 310 0.59 -28.18 5.50
N ASN A 311 0.92 -28.61 6.72
CA ASN A 311 0.03 -28.58 7.90
C ASN A 311 -1.38 -29.11 7.60
N GLY A 312 -1.48 -30.23 6.88
CA GLY A 312 -2.73 -30.84 6.48
C GLY A 312 -3.45 -30.19 5.29
N MET A 313 -3.02 -29.01 4.84
CA MET A 313 -3.56 -28.38 3.63
C MET A 313 -3.02 -29.07 2.39
N ILE A 314 -3.91 -29.49 1.48
CA ILE A 314 -3.58 -30.26 0.30
C ILE A 314 -2.84 -29.37 -0.73
N VAL A 315 -1.66 -29.84 -1.16
CA VAL A 315 -0.87 -29.23 -2.23
C VAL A 315 -1.23 -29.92 -3.55
N ARG A 316 -1.90 -29.19 -4.44
CA ARG A 316 -2.26 -29.65 -5.79
C ARG A 316 -1.43 -29.00 -6.88
N THR A 317 -0.89 -27.81 -6.60
CA THR A 317 -0.07 -27.06 -7.55
C THR A 317 1.13 -26.45 -6.81
N LYS A 318 2.15 -26.08 -7.57
CA LYS A 318 3.29 -25.35 -7.03
C LYS A 318 2.88 -24.03 -6.36
N ASN A 319 1.85 -23.36 -6.89
CA ASN A 319 1.34 -22.12 -6.31
C ASN A 319 0.75 -22.32 -4.92
N ASN A 320 0.13 -23.48 -4.62
CA ASN A 320 -0.36 -23.76 -3.27
C ASN A 320 0.77 -23.72 -2.23
N ILE A 321 2.01 -24.17 -2.57
CA ILE A 321 3.14 -24.05 -1.65
C ILE A 321 3.40 -22.60 -1.30
N ILE A 322 3.48 -21.72 -2.31
CA ILE A 322 3.75 -20.28 -2.12
C ILE A 322 2.69 -19.63 -1.23
N GLN A 323 1.42 -19.92 -1.49
CA GLN A 323 0.28 -19.40 -0.74
C GLN A 323 0.26 -19.86 0.71
N TYR A 324 0.44 -21.16 0.93
CA TYR A 324 0.45 -21.72 2.28
C TYR A 324 1.65 -21.22 3.07
N MET A 325 2.82 -21.09 2.40
CA MET A 325 4.01 -20.52 3.03
C MET A 325 3.78 -19.07 3.50
N ALA A 326 2.97 -18.27 2.79
CA ALA A 326 2.62 -16.91 3.22
C ALA A 326 1.81 -16.85 4.52
N MET A 327 1.20 -17.97 4.94
CA MET A 327 0.44 -18.08 6.20
C MET A 327 1.31 -18.39 7.42
N PHE A 328 2.58 -18.75 7.20
CA PHE A 328 3.51 -19.14 8.26
C PHE A 328 4.50 -18.02 8.58
N ARG A 329 5.34 -18.25 9.59
CA ARG A 329 6.43 -17.35 9.98
C ARG A 329 7.78 -18.10 9.95
N PRO A 330 8.90 -17.42 9.68
CA PRO A 330 10.23 -17.99 9.88
C PRO A 330 10.39 -18.53 11.31
N GLY A 331 11.06 -19.67 11.45
CA GLY A 331 11.22 -20.38 12.73
C GLY A 331 10.02 -21.21 13.15
N GLN A 332 8.86 -21.07 12.49
CA GLN A 332 7.69 -21.90 12.79
C GLN A 332 7.94 -23.34 12.33
N ARG A 333 7.47 -24.31 13.17
CA ARG A 333 7.46 -25.73 12.79
C ARG A 333 6.15 -26.06 12.09
N ILE A 334 6.26 -26.72 10.94
CA ILE A 334 5.13 -27.21 10.15
C ILE A 334 5.32 -28.69 9.82
N THR A 335 4.21 -29.38 9.61
CA THR A 335 4.22 -30.77 9.12
C THR A 335 4.08 -30.77 7.60
N VAL A 336 5.07 -31.34 6.91
CA VAL A 336 5.06 -31.53 5.46
C VAL A 336 4.77 -32.99 5.15
N GLY A 337 3.66 -33.27 4.48
CA GLY A 337 3.35 -34.60 3.97
C GLY A 337 4.00 -34.81 2.61
N VAL A 338 4.91 -35.78 2.52
CA VAL A 338 5.60 -36.10 1.27
C VAL A 338 5.28 -37.52 0.80
N GLY A 339 5.06 -37.71 -0.50
CA GLY A 339 5.00 -39.00 -1.16
C GLY A 339 6.42 -39.46 -1.50
N ARG A 340 6.81 -40.65 -1.01
CA ARG A 340 8.13 -41.27 -1.25
C ARG A 340 8.01 -42.78 -1.43
N ASN A 341 8.43 -43.30 -2.56
CA ASN A 341 8.38 -44.74 -2.90
C ASN A 341 6.96 -45.35 -2.80
N GLY A 342 5.92 -44.56 -3.08
CA GLY A 342 4.51 -45.02 -3.00
C GLY A 342 3.85 -44.76 -1.64
N ASP A 343 4.59 -44.50 -0.58
CA ASP A 343 4.08 -44.20 0.76
C ASP A 343 3.98 -42.70 1.01
N THR A 344 3.14 -42.32 1.97
CA THR A 344 3.06 -40.94 2.48
C THR A 344 3.79 -40.84 3.81
N VAL A 345 4.81 -39.99 3.89
CA VAL A 345 5.62 -39.74 5.07
C VAL A 345 5.36 -38.33 5.56
N SER A 346 5.13 -38.16 6.86
CA SER A 346 5.02 -36.85 7.51
C SER A 346 6.39 -36.43 8.05
N VAL A 347 6.82 -35.21 7.70
CA VAL A 347 8.13 -34.67 8.08
C VAL A 347 7.91 -33.32 8.80
N GLU A 348 8.44 -33.19 10.02
CA GLU A 348 8.46 -31.93 10.77
C GLU A 348 9.57 -31.02 10.22
N VAL A 349 9.22 -29.82 9.80
CA VAL A 349 10.13 -28.84 9.20
C VAL A 349 10.07 -27.53 9.98
N GLU A 350 11.21 -27.08 10.49
CA GLU A 350 11.39 -25.74 11.05
C GLU A 350 11.78 -24.78 9.92
N LEU A 351 10.92 -23.81 9.64
CA LEU A 351 11.03 -22.94 8.47
C LEU A 351 12.21 -21.96 8.60
N ASP A 352 13.01 -21.87 7.56
CA ASP A 352 14.04 -20.84 7.43
C ASP A 352 13.41 -19.46 7.14
N SER A 353 14.16 -18.39 7.35
CA SER A 353 13.89 -17.08 6.79
C SER A 353 14.48 -17.00 5.37
N MET A 354 13.66 -16.57 4.43
CA MET A 354 14.14 -16.15 3.12
C MET A 354 14.25 -14.62 3.13
N GLU A 355 15.49 -14.12 3.15
CA GLU A 355 15.72 -12.70 3.01
C GLU A 355 15.49 -12.30 1.54
N VAL A 356 14.50 -11.45 1.29
CA VAL A 356 14.39 -10.75 0.02
C VAL A 356 15.37 -9.58 0.09
N PRO A 357 16.36 -9.48 -0.82
CA PRO A 357 17.30 -8.38 -0.80
C PRO A 357 16.54 -7.07 -1.04
N PHE A 358 16.52 -6.20 -0.04
CA PHE A 358 15.92 -4.88 -0.14
C PHE A 358 17.00 -3.81 0.03
N LYS A 359 17.14 -2.92 -0.93
CA LYS A 359 18.20 -1.89 -0.98
C LYS A 359 18.11 -0.80 0.10
N GLN A 360 17.03 -0.75 0.88
CA GLN A 360 16.65 0.43 1.69
C GLN A 360 16.92 0.36 3.19
N ARG A 361 17.45 -0.75 3.72
CA ARG A 361 17.63 -0.96 5.18
C ARG A 361 18.38 0.14 5.94
N ASP A 362 19.13 0.96 5.23
CA ASP A 362 20.06 1.96 5.82
C ASP A 362 19.45 3.37 5.96
N ARG A 363 18.27 3.64 5.41
CA ARG A 363 17.73 5.00 5.29
C ARG A 363 16.90 5.47 6.47
N LEU A 364 16.06 4.62 7.07
CA LEU A 364 15.29 5.02 8.26
C LEU A 364 16.20 5.43 9.42
N SER A 365 17.37 4.80 9.53
CA SER A 365 18.40 5.19 10.51
C SER A 365 19.06 6.55 10.19
N LYS A 366 18.92 7.04 8.96
CA LYS A 366 19.48 8.32 8.47
C LYS A 366 18.45 9.46 8.52
N LEU A 367 17.21 9.21 8.85
CA LEU A 367 16.20 10.25 9.03
C LEU A 367 16.62 11.20 10.15
N ARG A 368 16.55 12.49 9.89
CA ARG A 368 16.82 13.55 10.88
C ARG A 368 15.62 14.48 10.94
N PRO A 369 15.32 15.03 12.13
CA PRO A 369 14.28 16.03 12.28
C PRO A 369 14.50 17.20 11.34
N HIS A 370 13.44 17.72 10.74
CA HIS A 370 13.49 18.82 9.78
C HIS A 370 12.31 19.77 9.96
N LEU A 371 12.56 21.06 9.86
CA LEU A 371 11.54 22.09 9.98
C LEU A 371 11.16 22.74 8.65
N GLY A 372 11.85 22.40 7.57
CA GLY A 372 11.51 22.84 6.22
C GLY A 372 11.84 24.32 5.95
N ALA A 373 13.01 24.78 6.41
CA ALA A 373 13.44 26.14 6.12
C ALA A 373 14.95 26.30 6.13
N THR A 374 15.42 27.32 5.40
CA THR A 374 16.78 27.85 5.51
C THR A 374 16.76 29.09 6.38
N VAL A 375 17.67 29.14 7.34
CA VAL A 375 17.83 30.28 8.28
C VAL A 375 19.13 30.99 8.00
N VAL A 376 19.06 32.32 7.91
CA VAL A 376 20.24 33.19 7.81
C VAL A 376 20.26 34.16 8.98
N ALA A 377 21.43 34.54 9.41
CA ALA A 377 21.58 35.61 10.39
C ALA A 377 21.51 36.96 9.65
N THR A 378 20.42 37.69 9.83
CA THR A 378 20.31 39.07 9.35
C THR A 378 20.40 39.98 10.56
N SER A 379 21.48 40.75 10.69
CA SER A 379 21.73 41.64 11.86
C SER A 379 21.65 40.89 13.20
N ASP A 380 22.34 39.77 13.32
CA ASP A 380 22.39 38.86 14.50
C ASP A 380 21.06 38.23 14.92
N ILE A 381 20.02 38.27 14.06
CA ILE A 381 18.73 37.65 14.35
C ILE A 381 18.48 36.57 13.32
N PRO A 382 18.18 35.32 13.74
CA PRO A 382 17.86 34.21 12.86
C PRO A 382 16.56 34.51 12.09
N THR A 383 16.69 34.65 10.78
CA THR A 383 15.57 35.00 9.90
C THR A 383 15.38 33.90 8.85
N LEU A 384 14.12 33.54 8.57
CA LEU A 384 13.81 32.59 7.53
C LEU A 384 14.08 33.20 6.15
N SER A 385 15.12 32.71 5.47
CA SER A 385 15.46 33.19 4.12
C SER A 385 14.74 32.39 3.03
N ARG A 386 14.31 31.16 3.36
CA ARG A 386 13.53 30.29 2.49
C ARG A 386 12.68 29.39 3.34
N VAL A 387 11.40 29.26 3.00
CA VAL A 387 10.47 28.27 3.55
C VAL A 387 10.15 27.25 2.46
N GLU A 388 10.45 25.99 2.72
CA GLU A 388 10.22 24.90 1.77
C GLU A 388 8.73 24.71 1.57
N ARG A 389 8.30 24.79 0.32
CA ARG A 389 6.90 24.50 -0.05
C ARG A 389 6.54 23.08 0.38
N HIS A 390 5.41 22.92 1.06
CA HIS A 390 4.93 21.65 1.64
C HIS A 390 5.80 21.09 2.79
N GLY A 391 6.77 21.85 3.29
CA GLY A 391 7.53 21.53 4.49
C GLY A 391 6.81 21.91 5.80
N PRO A 392 7.33 21.51 6.97
CA PRO A 392 6.72 21.75 8.28
C PRO A 392 6.39 23.23 8.56
N PHE A 393 7.31 24.14 8.34
CA PHE A 393 7.09 25.57 8.55
C PHE A 393 6.04 26.16 7.60
N TYR A 394 6.03 25.70 6.33
CA TYR A 394 5.01 26.08 5.36
C TYR A 394 3.60 25.72 5.84
N HIS A 395 3.41 24.48 6.33
CA HIS A 395 2.09 24.02 6.82
C HIS A 395 1.64 24.73 8.08
N ALA A 396 2.58 25.15 8.91
CA ALA A 396 2.28 25.92 10.11
C ALA A 396 2.01 27.41 9.81
N GLY A 397 2.25 27.89 8.58
CA GLY A 397 1.99 29.27 8.17
C GLY A 397 3.14 30.23 8.40
N LEU A 398 4.35 29.72 8.67
CA LEU A 398 5.58 30.53 8.69
C LEU A 398 5.94 30.96 7.27
N GLN A 399 6.59 32.11 7.15
CA GLN A 399 6.90 32.74 5.86
C GLN A 399 8.36 33.22 5.83
N GLU A 400 8.87 33.40 4.63
CA GLU A 400 10.16 34.08 4.44
C GLU A 400 10.12 35.49 5.04
N GLY A 401 11.20 35.86 5.74
CA GLY A 401 11.30 37.09 6.48
C GLY A 401 10.86 37.01 7.95
N ASP A 402 10.25 35.90 8.41
CA ASP A 402 9.96 35.68 9.82
C ASP A 402 11.26 35.57 10.63
N ARG A 403 11.33 36.24 11.76
CA ARG A 403 12.46 36.24 12.68
C ARG A 403 12.18 35.21 13.76
N LEU A 404 13.03 34.17 13.86
CA LEU A 404 12.86 33.13 14.87
C LEU A 404 13.26 33.64 16.24
N VAL A 405 12.35 33.48 17.22
CA VAL A 405 12.56 33.86 18.61
C VAL A 405 12.84 32.65 19.49
N SER A 406 12.06 31.61 19.36
CA SER A 406 12.27 30.36 20.11
C SER A 406 11.68 29.16 19.36
N ILE A 407 12.26 27.98 19.63
CA ILE A 407 11.81 26.67 19.18
C ILE A 407 11.77 25.76 20.39
N ASP A 408 10.65 25.10 20.65
CA ASP A 408 10.45 24.21 21.80
C ASP A 408 10.78 24.90 23.14
N GLY A 409 10.41 26.18 23.27
CA GLY A 409 10.72 27.01 24.45
C GLY A 409 12.18 27.44 24.59
N LYS A 410 13.09 26.99 23.73
CA LYS A 410 14.51 27.37 23.73
C LYS A 410 14.73 28.60 22.85
N LEU A 411 15.42 29.61 23.39
CA LEU A 411 15.75 30.84 22.63
C LEU A 411 16.67 30.52 21.46
N VAL A 412 16.38 31.13 20.33
CA VAL A 412 17.16 31.04 19.10
C VAL A 412 17.92 32.38 18.90
N ARG A 413 19.25 32.34 18.90
CA ARG A 413 20.12 33.51 18.75
C ARG A 413 20.82 33.55 17.39
N ASN A 414 21.04 32.39 16.80
CA ASN A 414 21.74 32.23 15.53
C ASN A 414 21.25 30.97 14.79
N SER A 415 21.73 30.74 13.58
CA SER A 415 21.39 29.59 12.77
C SER A 415 21.85 28.25 13.35
N GLU A 416 22.94 28.28 14.16
CA GLU A 416 23.46 27.09 14.82
C GLU A 416 22.52 26.60 15.92
N ASP A 417 21.95 27.53 16.73
CA ASP A 417 20.94 27.22 17.74
C ASP A 417 19.73 26.51 17.07
N VAL A 418 19.28 27.00 15.90
CA VAL A 418 18.21 26.36 15.14
C VAL A 418 18.56 24.92 14.80
N SER A 419 19.76 24.69 14.27
CA SER A 419 20.22 23.34 13.88
C SER A 419 20.32 22.40 15.08
N GLN A 420 20.92 22.90 16.18
CA GLN A 420 21.08 22.11 17.40
C GLN A 420 19.75 21.78 18.05
N ILE A 421 18.82 22.73 18.16
CA ILE A 421 17.50 22.49 18.71
C ILE A 421 16.72 21.53 17.82
N THR A 422 16.70 21.75 16.50
CA THR A 422 16.03 20.87 15.53
C THR A 422 16.52 19.43 15.67
N ALA A 423 17.82 19.20 15.82
CA ALA A 423 18.38 17.86 15.98
C ALA A 423 17.89 17.10 17.23
N THR A 424 17.35 17.81 18.22
CA THR A 424 16.77 17.19 19.44
C THR A 424 15.29 16.87 19.32
N LEU A 425 14.63 17.35 18.28
CA LEU A 425 13.19 17.13 18.05
C LEU A 425 12.92 15.71 17.55
N GLN A 426 11.69 15.27 17.69
CA GLN A 426 11.24 13.98 17.21
C GLN A 426 10.38 14.16 15.95
N PRO A 427 10.69 13.51 14.81
CA PRO A 427 9.80 13.53 13.65
C PRO A 427 8.38 13.07 13.99
N GLY A 428 7.38 13.84 13.56
CA GLY A 428 5.97 13.61 13.87
C GLY A 428 5.49 14.27 15.16
N ALA A 429 6.38 14.70 16.05
CA ALA A 429 5.97 15.48 17.23
C ALA A 429 5.58 16.91 16.83
N THR A 430 4.65 17.50 17.58
CA THR A 430 4.32 18.93 17.46
C THR A 430 5.23 19.73 18.37
N THR A 431 5.94 20.69 17.79
CA THR A 431 6.78 21.65 18.54
C THR A 431 6.25 23.06 18.40
N ARG A 432 6.43 23.87 19.43
CA ARG A 432 6.02 25.29 19.43
C ARG A 432 7.17 26.16 18.94
N VAL A 433 6.88 26.96 17.92
CA VAL A 433 7.83 27.93 17.34
C VAL A 433 7.27 29.32 17.53
N VAL A 434 8.05 30.23 18.11
CA VAL A 434 7.69 31.64 18.24
C VAL A 434 8.50 32.44 17.24
N CYS A 435 7.83 33.24 16.43
CA CYS A 435 8.44 34.14 15.46
C CYS A 435 7.95 35.56 15.65
N GLU A 436 8.78 36.53 15.26
CA GLU A 436 8.40 37.92 15.12
C GLU A 436 8.20 38.25 13.64
N ARG A 437 7.01 38.75 13.31
CA ARG A 437 6.62 39.25 11.98
C ARG A 437 6.11 40.68 12.09
N ARG A 438 6.75 41.63 11.42
CA ARG A 438 6.38 43.05 11.44
C ARG A 438 6.27 43.64 12.86
N GLY A 439 7.18 43.24 13.74
CA GLY A 439 7.22 43.72 15.14
C GLY A 439 6.25 43.01 16.09
N SER A 440 5.45 42.07 15.63
CA SER A 440 4.55 41.29 16.47
C SER A 440 5.01 39.85 16.60
N GLN A 441 5.05 39.34 17.84
CA GLN A 441 5.39 37.93 18.09
C GLN A 441 4.13 37.05 17.96
N THR A 442 4.27 35.95 17.24
CA THR A 442 3.24 34.94 17.03
C THR A 442 3.80 33.55 17.30
N SER A 443 2.99 32.71 17.91
CA SER A 443 3.31 31.30 18.20
C SER A 443 2.67 30.38 17.17
N TYR A 444 3.42 29.41 16.69
CA TYR A 444 2.98 28.41 15.72
C TYR A 444 3.22 27.01 16.26
N ASP A 445 2.27 26.14 16.12
CA ASP A 445 2.42 24.70 16.39
C ASP A 445 2.84 24.00 15.08
N VAL A 446 4.05 23.45 15.09
CA VAL A 446 4.72 22.88 13.91
C VAL A 446 4.86 21.37 14.09
N VAL A 447 4.37 20.58 13.15
CA VAL A 447 4.66 19.13 13.10
C VAL A 447 6.04 18.95 12.50
N VAL A 448 6.95 18.37 13.28
CA VAL A 448 8.35 18.16 12.87
C VAL A 448 8.38 17.13 11.74
N GLY A 449 8.96 17.49 10.61
CA GLY A 449 9.22 16.58 9.50
C GLY A 449 10.50 15.77 9.68
N ALA A 450 10.84 15.00 8.67
CA ALA A 450 12.10 14.28 8.58
C ALA A 450 12.75 14.46 7.22
N VAL A 451 14.07 14.35 7.16
CA VAL A 451 14.87 14.37 5.94
C VAL A 451 15.95 13.29 6.02
N VAL A 452 16.26 12.65 4.90
CA VAL A 452 17.39 11.72 4.79
C VAL A 452 18.66 12.52 4.61
N VAL A 453 19.63 12.35 5.51
CA VAL A 453 20.95 12.97 5.37
C VAL A 453 21.92 11.92 4.81
N GLU A 454 22.30 12.06 3.55
CA GLU A 454 23.42 11.31 2.99
C GLU A 454 24.73 11.90 3.52
N ARG A 455 25.56 11.06 4.14
CA ARG A 455 26.95 11.48 4.41
C ARG A 455 27.64 11.62 3.05
N ASN A 456 27.97 12.83 2.67
CA ASN A 456 28.90 13.04 1.56
C ASN A 456 30.17 12.19 1.83
N LYS A 457 30.45 11.26 0.90
CA LYS A 457 31.70 10.51 0.87
C LYS A 457 32.83 11.38 0.38
#